data_14cfb68a445b881a2d185935447b8b6d
#
_entry.id   14cfb68a445b881a2d185935447b8b6d
#
_cell.length_a   1.000
_cell.length_b   1.000
_cell.length_c   1.000
_cell.angle_alpha   90.00
_cell.angle_beta   90.00
_cell.angle_gamma   90.00
#
_symmetry.space_group_name_H-M   'P 1'
#
loop_
_entity.id
_entity.type
_entity.pdbx_description
1 polymer ?
#
loop_
_entity_poly.entity_id
_entity_poly.type
_entity_poly.pdbx_seq_one_letter_code
_entity_poly.pdbx_strand_id
1 'polypeptide(L)'
;MIEFNKPPFIGTELEYIRQAAEENNKLCGDGPFTKKCSAWMQDNFNVKHAMLTTSCTHALEMAAYLSEIQPGDEVIMPSYTFVSTADAFVLRGAKIVYVDIRPDTMNIDETKIEDAITDCSGSLCGRCL
;
A
#
# COMPACT_ATOMS: atom_id res chain seq x y z
N MET A 1 -30.21 -7.04 7.60
CA MET A 1 -29.06 -7.84 7.10
C MET A 1 -27.85 -6.91 7.08
N ILE A 2 -26.71 -7.33 7.61
CA ILE A 2 -25.48 -6.55 7.55
C ILE A 2 -24.82 -6.89 6.22
N GLU A 3 -24.62 -5.88 5.37
CA GLU A 3 -23.95 -6.06 4.07
C GLU A 3 -22.44 -6.24 4.30
N PHE A 4 -21.81 -7.13 3.55
CA PHE A 4 -20.37 -7.37 3.63
C PHE A 4 -19.56 -6.13 3.20
N ASN A 5 -20.02 -5.42 2.20
CA ASN A 5 -19.40 -4.21 1.70
C ASN A 5 -20.46 -3.20 1.30
N LYS A 6 -20.38 -2.00 1.87
CA LYS A 6 -21.23 -0.88 1.51
C LYS A 6 -20.36 0.38 1.45
N PRO A 7 -20.22 0.99 0.27
CA PRO A 7 -19.47 2.25 0.15
C PRO A 7 -20.09 3.32 1.06
N PRO A 8 -19.28 4.04 1.85
CA PRO A 8 -19.77 5.18 2.59
C PRO A 8 -20.15 6.29 1.62
N PHE A 9 -21.41 6.71 1.62
CA PHE A 9 -21.88 7.82 0.81
C PHE A 9 -22.37 8.91 1.76
N ILE A 10 -21.63 10.02 1.83
CA ILE A 10 -21.90 11.13 2.76
C ILE A 10 -22.70 12.25 2.11
N GLY A 11 -22.90 12.20 0.77
CA GLY A 11 -23.77 13.09 0.02
C GLY A 11 -23.06 14.23 -0.71
N THR A 12 -21.76 14.40 -0.54
CA THR A 12 -20.97 15.45 -1.22
C THR A 12 -20.20 14.96 -2.43
N GLU A 13 -20.14 13.66 -2.68
CA GLU A 13 -19.34 13.04 -3.71
C GLU A 13 -19.66 13.53 -5.11
N LEU A 14 -20.95 13.63 -5.43
CA LEU A 14 -21.39 14.08 -6.75
C LEU A 14 -21.05 15.54 -7.00
N GLU A 15 -21.05 16.36 -5.96
CA GLU A 15 -20.65 17.77 -6.08
C GLU A 15 -19.15 17.88 -6.42
N TYR A 16 -18.28 17.10 -5.78
CA TYR A 16 -16.87 17.08 -6.14
C TYR A 16 -16.60 16.54 -7.54
N ILE A 17 -17.37 15.54 -7.98
CA ILE A 17 -17.29 15.04 -9.36
C ILE A 17 -17.72 16.14 -10.33
N ARG A 18 -18.80 16.86 -10.05
CA ARG A 18 -19.26 18.00 -10.86
C ARG A 18 -18.19 19.08 -10.96
N GLN A 19 -17.59 19.49 -9.85
CA GLN A 19 -16.49 20.45 -9.83
C GLN A 19 -15.29 19.98 -10.67
N ALA A 20 -14.94 18.69 -10.57
CA ALA A 20 -13.85 18.15 -11.38
C ALA A 20 -14.15 18.22 -12.88
N ALA A 21 -15.37 17.91 -13.28
CA ALA A 21 -15.79 17.87 -14.68
C ALA A 21 -16.02 19.27 -15.27
N GLU A 22 -16.82 20.10 -14.59
CA GLU A 22 -17.31 21.37 -15.14
C GLU A 22 -16.38 22.55 -14.85
N GLU A 23 -15.84 22.64 -13.64
CA GLU A 23 -15.02 23.78 -13.23
C GLU A 23 -13.53 23.56 -13.54
N ASN A 24 -13.02 22.36 -13.25
CA ASN A 24 -11.61 22.05 -13.47
C ASN A 24 -11.33 21.41 -14.84
N ASN A 25 -12.38 20.98 -15.58
CA ASN A 25 -12.26 20.30 -16.86
C ASN A 25 -11.28 19.13 -16.84
N LYS A 26 -11.23 18.40 -15.70
CA LYS A 26 -10.24 17.33 -15.52
C LYS A 26 -10.78 16.19 -14.68
N LEU A 27 -11.11 15.08 -15.36
CA LEU A 27 -11.55 13.83 -14.77
C LEU A 27 -10.47 12.75 -14.79
N CYS A 28 -9.30 13.03 -15.34
CA CYS A 28 -8.16 12.12 -15.36
C CYS A 28 -7.24 12.35 -14.14
N GLY A 29 -6.23 11.49 -13.99
CA GLY A 29 -5.22 11.60 -12.92
C GLY A 29 -4.48 12.94 -12.90
N ASP A 30 -3.85 13.22 -11.78
CA ASP A 30 -3.09 14.45 -11.50
C ASP A 30 -3.92 15.75 -11.67
N GLY A 31 -5.19 15.67 -11.29
CA GLY A 31 -6.10 16.82 -11.24
C GLY A 31 -5.93 17.67 -9.97
N PRO A 32 -6.71 18.77 -9.86
CA PRO A 32 -6.65 19.65 -8.69
C PRO A 32 -6.96 18.94 -7.37
N PHE A 33 -7.87 17.98 -7.36
CA PHE A 33 -8.18 17.20 -6.17
C PHE A 33 -7.05 16.25 -5.77
N THR A 34 -6.36 15.63 -6.73
CA THR A 34 -5.15 14.84 -6.45
C THR A 34 -4.10 15.70 -5.75
N LYS A 35 -3.85 16.91 -6.27
CA LYS A 35 -2.89 17.84 -5.66
C LYS A 35 -3.28 18.27 -4.25
N LYS A 36 -4.57 18.54 -4.01
CA LYS A 36 -5.09 18.84 -2.67
C LYS A 36 -4.90 17.67 -1.70
N CYS A 37 -5.21 16.45 -2.13
CA CYS A 37 -5.00 15.25 -1.31
C CYS A 37 -3.51 15.04 -1.00
N SER A 38 -2.63 15.15 -2.00
CA SER A 38 -1.20 15.01 -1.81
C SER A 38 -0.64 16.04 -0.84
N ALA A 39 -1.03 17.31 -0.98
CA ALA A 39 -0.63 18.38 -0.07
C ALA A 39 -1.11 18.10 1.36
N TRP A 40 -2.38 17.73 1.52
CA TRP A 40 -2.94 17.38 2.83
C TRP A 40 -2.18 16.23 3.50
N MET A 41 -1.84 15.18 2.73
CA MET A 41 -1.05 14.06 3.25
C MET A 41 0.37 14.47 3.64
N GLN A 42 1.02 15.31 2.83
CA GLN A 42 2.35 15.85 3.13
C GLN A 42 2.36 16.61 4.45
N ASP A 43 1.37 17.50 4.64
CA ASP A 43 1.26 18.33 5.84
C ASP A 43 0.91 17.51 7.09
N ASN A 44 -0.05 16.57 6.98
CA ASN A 44 -0.54 15.83 8.14
C ASN A 44 0.39 14.68 8.58
N PHE A 45 1.13 14.08 7.65
CA PHE A 45 2.05 12.98 7.94
C PHE A 45 3.52 13.42 7.96
N ASN A 46 3.78 14.71 7.75
CA ASN A 46 5.14 15.27 7.70
C ASN A 46 6.06 14.49 6.75
N VAL A 47 5.55 14.16 5.56
CA VAL A 47 6.30 13.46 4.51
C VAL A 47 6.63 14.41 3.36
N LYS A 48 7.79 14.22 2.76
CA LYS A 48 8.26 15.09 1.67
C LYS A 48 7.43 14.93 0.39
N HIS A 49 6.98 13.72 0.11
CA HIS A 49 6.19 13.39 -1.08
C HIS A 49 5.05 12.45 -0.71
N ALA A 50 3.87 12.72 -1.25
CA ALA A 50 2.71 11.85 -1.17
C ALA A 50 2.11 11.72 -2.58
N MET A 51 1.92 10.50 -3.02
CA MET A 51 1.41 10.18 -4.35
C MET A 51 0.16 9.31 -4.22
N LEU A 52 -0.88 9.67 -4.95
CA LEU A 52 -2.08 8.83 -5.08
C LEU A 52 -1.90 7.83 -6.21
N THR A 53 -2.34 6.61 -5.96
CA THR A 53 -2.40 5.54 -6.93
C THR A 53 -3.84 5.17 -7.23
N THR A 54 -4.08 4.42 -8.30
CA THR A 54 -5.43 3.99 -8.69
C THR A 54 -5.99 2.88 -7.80
N SER A 55 -5.12 2.19 -7.06
CA SER A 55 -5.49 1.14 -6.13
C SER A 55 -4.39 0.88 -5.11
N CYS A 56 -4.73 0.22 -4.01
CA CYS A 56 -3.75 -0.27 -3.03
C CYS A 56 -2.77 -1.26 -3.68
N THR A 57 -3.22 -2.10 -4.59
CA THR A 57 -2.37 -3.02 -5.36
C THR A 57 -1.25 -2.27 -6.08
N HIS A 58 -1.59 -1.22 -6.83
CA HIS A 58 -0.58 -0.41 -7.52
C HIS A 58 0.33 0.36 -6.56
N ALA A 59 -0.16 0.73 -5.36
CA ALA A 59 0.69 1.32 -4.33
C ALA A 59 1.74 0.33 -3.82
N LEU A 60 1.36 -0.94 -3.62
CA LEU A 60 2.26 -2.01 -3.22
C LEU A 60 3.29 -2.34 -4.32
N GLU A 61 2.86 -2.42 -5.58
CA GLU A 61 3.77 -2.59 -6.72
C GLU A 61 4.79 -1.44 -6.82
N MET A 62 4.33 -0.21 -6.62
CA MET A 62 5.20 0.96 -6.56
C MET A 62 6.18 0.89 -5.39
N ALA A 63 5.72 0.45 -4.21
CA ALA A 63 6.56 0.27 -3.04
C ALA A 63 7.66 -0.78 -3.30
N ALA A 64 7.30 -1.91 -3.92
CA ALA A 64 8.27 -2.95 -4.32
C ALA A 64 9.31 -2.41 -5.32
N TYR A 65 8.87 -1.58 -6.27
CA TYR A 65 9.78 -0.92 -7.23
C TYR A 65 10.72 0.06 -6.54
N LEU A 66 10.19 0.97 -5.71
CA LEU A 66 10.97 1.99 -5.01
C LEU A 66 11.92 1.40 -3.95
N SER A 67 11.59 0.24 -3.42
CA SER A 67 12.46 -0.53 -2.52
C SER A 67 13.55 -1.29 -3.26
N GLU A 68 13.63 -1.16 -4.59
CA GLU A 68 14.64 -1.81 -5.43
C GLU A 68 14.71 -3.34 -5.26
N ILE A 69 13.56 -3.97 -5.00
CA ILE A 69 13.46 -5.43 -4.83
C ILE A 69 14.00 -6.15 -6.05
N GLN A 70 14.89 -7.12 -5.83
CA GLN A 70 15.54 -7.92 -6.85
C GLN A 70 15.16 -9.40 -6.70
N PRO A 71 15.30 -10.20 -7.79
CA PRO A 71 15.12 -11.64 -7.70
C PRO A 71 16.02 -12.27 -6.62
N GLY A 72 15.39 -13.01 -5.71
CA GLY A 72 16.07 -13.68 -4.60
C GLY A 72 16.01 -12.93 -3.27
N ASP A 73 15.63 -11.66 -3.27
CA ASP A 73 15.39 -10.92 -2.03
C ASP A 73 14.24 -11.57 -1.25
N GLU A 74 14.31 -11.52 0.07
CA GLU A 74 13.24 -12.01 0.94
C GLU A 74 12.44 -10.85 1.50
N VAL A 75 11.10 -11.01 1.49
CA VAL A 75 10.16 -10.03 2.01
C VAL A 75 9.31 -10.69 3.08
N ILE A 76 9.41 -10.17 4.30
CA ILE A 76 8.65 -10.66 5.45
C ILE A 76 7.31 -9.95 5.47
N MET A 77 6.22 -10.71 5.58
CA MET A 77 4.87 -10.18 5.64
C MET A 77 3.94 -11.07 6.46
N PRO A 78 2.79 -10.53 6.94
CA PRO A 78 1.83 -11.35 7.67
C PRO A 78 1.21 -12.42 6.77
N SER A 79 0.95 -13.59 7.34
CA SER A 79 0.24 -14.69 6.65
C SER A 79 -1.22 -14.37 6.36
N TYR A 80 -1.82 -13.47 7.12
CA TYR A 80 -3.19 -12.99 6.95
C TYR A 80 -3.21 -11.63 6.26
N THR A 81 -3.26 -11.65 4.94
CA THR A 81 -3.31 -10.45 4.11
C THR A 81 -4.02 -10.75 2.79
N PHE A 82 -4.35 -9.72 2.04
CA PHE A 82 -4.87 -9.89 0.69
C PHE A 82 -3.74 -10.32 -0.27
N VAL A 83 -4.06 -11.16 -1.24
CA VAL A 83 -3.08 -11.78 -2.14
C VAL A 83 -2.18 -10.77 -2.85
N SER A 84 -2.71 -9.62 -3.24
CA SER A 84 -1.93 -8.57 -3.93
C SER A 84 -0.77 -8.01 -3.09
N THR A 85 -0.80 -8.19 -1.78
CA THR A 85 0.33 -7.81 -0.93
C THR A 85 1.57 -8.65 -1.24
N ALA A 86 1.40 -9.95 -1.43
CA ALA A 86 2.48 -10.84 -1.82
C ALA A 86 2.84 -10.68 -3.31
N ASP A 87 1.84 -10.61 -4.18
CA ASP A 87 2.01 -10.57 -5.64
C ASP A 87 2.90 -9.40 -6.07
N ALA A 88 2.75 -8.24 -5.45
CA ALA A 88 3.54 -7.05 -5.77
C ALA A 88 5.07 -7.30 -5.68
N PHE A 89 5.49 -8.11 -4.73
CA PHE A 89 6.91 -8.45 -4.51
C PHE A 89 7.33 -9.68 -5.31
N VAL A 90 6.46 -10.68 -5.44
CA VAL A 90 6.70 -11.87 -6.26
C VAL A 90 6.90 -11.50 -7.73
N LEU A 91 6.16 -10.53 -8.25
CA LEU A 91 6.35 -10.00 -9.61
C LEU A 91 7.76 -9.45 -9.86
N ARG A 92 8.49 -9.07 -8.81
CA ARG A 92 9.88 -8.64 -8.88
C ARG A 92 10.89 -9.76 -8.57
N GLY A 93 10.40 -10.98 -8.36
CA GLY A 93 11.22 -12.15 -8.09
C GLY A 93 11.59 -12.34 -6.62
N ALA A 94 10.94 -11.62 -5.71
CA ALA A 94 11.14 -11.82 -4.28
C ALA A 94 10.59 -13.17 -3.80
N LYS A 95 11.20 -13.68 -2.74
CA LYS A 95 10.68 -14.78 -1.94
C LYS A 95 9.89 -14.23 -0.77
N ILE A 96 8.68 -14.73 -0.56
CA ILE A 96 7.86 -14.30 0.57
C ILE A 96 8.14 -15.20 1.78
N VAL A 97 8.42 -14.55 2.90
CA VAL A 97 8.57 -15.20 4.21
C VAL A 97 7.36 -14.79 5.05
N TYR A 98 6.47 -15.75 5.28
CA TYR A 98 5.26 -15.50 6.05
C TYR A 98 5.54 -15.61 7.54
N VAL A 99 5.06 -14.60 8.26
CA VAL A 99 5.02 -14.57 9.73
C VAL A 99 3.57 -14.58 10.17
N ASP A 100 3.31 -15.24 11.29
CA ASP A 100 1.96 -15.34 11.82
C ASP A 100 1.45 -14.00 12.35
N ILE A 101 0.16 -13.92 12.56
CA ILE A 101 -0.52 -12.74 13.08
C ILE A 101 -0.83 -12.87 14.56
N ARG A 102 -0.98 -11.75 15.23
CA ARG A 102 -1.50 -11.69 16.60
C ARG A 102 -3.02 -11.90 16.59
N PRO A 103 -3.55 -12.83 17.39
CA PRO A 103 -4.99 -13.10 17.42
C PRO A 103 -5.85 -11.93 17.92
N ASP A 104 -5.26 -11.04 18.73
CA ASP A 104 -5.95 -9.90 19.33
C ASP A 104 -6.12 -8.71 18.37
N THR A 105 -5.16 -8.50 17.46
CA THR A 105 -5.15 -7.35 16.55
C THR A 105 -5.29 -7.72 15.07
N MET A 106 -5.05 -8.98 14.73
CA MET A 106 -4.97 -9.49 13.36
C MET A 106 -3.84 -8.86 12.54
N ASN A 107 -2.94 -8.10 13.17
CA ASN A 107 -1.72 -7.58 12.57
C ASN A 107 -0.59 -8.59 12.68
N ILE A 108 0.51 -8.38 11.95
CA ILE A 108 1.71 -9.21 12.04
C ILE A 108 2.17 -9.35 13.50
N ASP A 109 2.61 -10.53 13.89
CA ASP A 109 3.24 -10.75 15.19
C ASP A 109 4.69 -10.28 15.13
N GLU A 110 4.92 -9.07 15.60
CA GLU A 110 6.21 -8.42 15.57
C GLU A 110 7.30 -9.19 16.33
N THR A 111 6.92 -10.02 17.29
CA THR A 111 7.89 -10.82 18.08
C THR A 111 8.51 -11.96 17.26
N LYS A 112 7.90 -12.33 16.15
CA LYS A 112 8.36 -13.40 15.25
C LYS A 112 9.15 -12.91 14.05
N ILE A 113 9.26 -11.59 13.87
CA ILE A 113 9.95 -11.00 12.70
C ILE A 113 11.44 -11.32 12.75
N GLU A 114 12.09 -11.18 13.91
CA GLU A 114 13.52 -11.39 14.04
C GLU A 114 13.94 -12.83 13.70
N ASP A 115 13.13 -13.80 14.14
CA ASP A 115 13.35 -15.24 13.83
C ASP A 115 13.14 -15.56 12.34
N ALA A 116 12.41 -14.72 11.63
CA ALA A 116 12.16 -14.87 10.19
C ALA A 116 13.26 -14.25 9.32
N ILE A 117 14.18 -13.49 9.91
CA ILE A 117 15.31 -12.90 9.20
C ILE A 117 16.35 -14.00 8.94
N THR A 118 16.67 -14.22 7.67
CA THR A 118 17.70 -15.20 7.29
C THR A 118 19.00 -14.50 6.93
N ASP A 119 20.12 -15.20 7.10
CA ASP A 119 21.44 -14.74 6.64
C ASP A 119 21.52 -14.83 5.11
N CYS A 120 21.01 -13.82 4.43
CA CYS A 120 21.18 -13.70 2.99
C CYS A 120 22.61 -13.22 2.70
N SER A 121 23.44 -14.11 2.22
CA SER A 121 24.79 -13.76 1.79
C SER A 121 24.74 -12.87 0.54
N GLY A 122 24.67 -11.53 0.74
CA GLY A 122 25.04 -10.64 -0.37
C GLY A 122 24.26 -9.38 -0.65
N SER A 123 23.04 -9.16 -0.20
CA SER A 123 22.39 -7.84 -0.31
C SER A 123 21.11 -7.78 0.52
N LEU A 124 20.99 -6.73 1.32
CA LEU A 124 19.80 -6.30 2.06
C LEU A 124 18.85 -7.42 2.51
N CYS A 125 19.28 -8.17 3.53
CA CYS A 125 18.49 -9.18 4.20
C CYS A 125 17.24 -8.57 4.85
N GLY A 126 16.08 -9.23 4.62
CA GLY A 126 14.86 -8.99 5.36
C GLY A 126 14.31 -7.56 5.32
N ARG A 127 13.61 -7.17 4.25
CA ARG A 127 12.76 -5.97 4.29
C ARG A 127 11.43 -6.36 4.93
N CYS A 128 11.14 -5.73 6.06
CA CYS A 128 9.84 -5.84 6.72
C CYS A 128 8.89 -4.77 6.15
N LEU A 129 7.67 -5.17 5.81
CA LEU A 129 6.60 -4.28 5.34
C LEU A 129 5.54 -4.12 6.40
#